data_546f21d22ba260154ef7d44071b0577f
#
_entry.id   546f21d22ba260154ef7d44071b0577f
#
_cell.length_a   1.000
_cell.length_b   1.000
_cell.length_c   1.000
_cell.angle_alpha   90.00
_cell.angle_beta   90.00
_cell.angle_gamma   90.00
#
_symmetry.space_group_name_H-M   'P 1'
#
loop_
_entity.id
_entity.type
_entity.pdbx_description
1 polymer ?
#
loop_
_entity_poly.entity_id
_entity_poly.type
_entity_poly.pdbx_seq_one_letter_code
_entity_poly.pdbx_strand_id
1 'polypeptide(L)'
;MNLLSLWQNITKDNMEYEETDIKGVWVLTPKVFNDNRGYFFEAWKKSDFEAHVGKVDFIQDNESKSSYGVLRGLHYQKGTYSQAKLVRVIKGKVLDVAVDLRKSSPTFGKHVMVELSEDNKRQLFIPRGFAHGFLVLSPEAIFTYKIDNIYAPAHEASIRWNDPQIGINWPIDQKDVVTSPKDLEGKDFKDADFFE
;
A
#
# COMPACT_ATOMS: atom_id res chain seq x y z
N MET A 1 -28.99 -16.59 -11.27
CA MET A 1 -27.98 -16.09 -12.23
C MET A 1 -26.82 -17.08 -12.29
N ASN A 2 -26.46 -17.58 -13.46
CA ASN A 2 -25.45 -18.65 -13.60
C ASN A 2 -24.04 -18.02 -13.57
N LEU A 3 -23.01 -18.73 -13.05
CA LEU A 3 -21.61 -18.30 -13.04
C LEU A 3 -21.13 -17.81 -14.42
N LEU A 4 -21.57 -18.47 -15.49
CA LEU A 4 -21.28 -18.05 -16.87
C LEU A 4 -21.84 -16.63 -17.21
N SER A 5 -22.99 -16.23 -16.65
CA SER A 5 -23.56 -14.89 -16.88
C SER A 5 -22.84 -13.80 -16.08
N LEU A 6 -22.21 -14.13 -14.95
CA LEU A 6 -21.33 -13.22 -14.22
C LEU A 6 -20.04 -12.94 -15.01
N TRP A 7 -19.46 -13.98 -15.62
CA TRP A 7 -18.25 -13.84 -16.45
C TRP A 7 -18.51 -13.03 -17.73
N GLN A 8 -19.73 -13.08 -18.29
CA GLN A 8 -20.10 -12.32 -19.48
C GLN A 8 -20.32 -10.81 -19.23
N ASN A 9 -20.56 -10.42 -17.97
CA ASN A 9 -20.69 -9.02 -17.55
C ASN A 9 -19.38 -8.37 -17.09
N ILE A 10 -18.25 -9.07 -17.18
CA ILE A 10 -16.92 -8.54 -16.97
C ILE A 10 -16.58 -7.68 -18.21
N THR A 11 -17.07 -6.45 -18.21
CA THR A 11 -16.78 -5.44 -19.22
C THR A 11 -15.41 -4.80 -18.95
N LYS A 12 -14.93 -3.99 -19.88
CA LYS A 12 -13.60 -3.39 -19.91
C LYS A 12 -13.25 -2.54 -18.67
N ASP A 13 -14.24 -2.18 -17.83
CA ASP A 13 -14.13 -1.25 -16.70
C ASP A 13 -14.49 -1.89 -15.35
N ASN A 14 -13.79 -2.98 -14.96
CA ASN A 14 -13.99 -3.64 -13.66
C ASN A 14 -13.18 -3.05 -12.52
N MET A 15 -12.30 -2.11 -12.82
CA MET A 15 -11.44 -1.43 -11.88
C MET A 15 -11.37 0.05 -12.24
N GLU A 16 -11.62 0.92 -11.29
CA GLU A 16 -11.36 2.35 -11.38
C GLU A 16 -9.93 2.62 -10.93
N TYR A 17 -9.20 3.44 -11.69
CA TYR A 17 -7.82 3.84 -11.40
C TYR A 17 -7.78 5.35 -11.20
N GLU A 18 -7.40 5.79 -10.00
CA GLU A 18 -7.28 7.20 -9.64
C GLU A 18 -5.84 7.49 -9.21
N GLU A 19 -5.14 8.37 -9.95
CA GLU A 19 -3.82 8.85 -9.53
C GLU A 19 -4.00 9.86 -8.40
N THR A 20 -3.25 9.72 -7.32
CA THR A 20 -3.28 10.65 -6.19
C THR A 20 -2.55 11.95 -6.53
N ASP A 21 -2.55 12.93 -5.61
CA ASP A 21 -1.76 14.17 -5.76
C ASP A 21 -0.24 13.92 -5.78
N ILE A 22 0.21 12.72 -5.40
CA ILE A 22 1.61 12.28 -5.50
C ILE A 22 1.77 11.39 -6.73
N LYS A 23 2.41 11.93 -7.76
CA LYS A 23 2.57 11.28 -9.05
C LYS A 23 3.15 9.86 -8.94
N GLY A 24 2.45 8.93 -9.56
CA GLY A 24 2.79 7.50 -9.62
C GLY A 24 2.14 6.67 -8.51
N VAL A 25 1.54 7.29 -7.50
CA VAL A 25 0.76 6.58 -6.49
C VAL A 25 -0.71 6.53 -6.93
N TRP A 26 -1.27 5.32 -7.00
CA TRP A 26 -2.62 5.09 -7.53
C TRP A 26 -3.52 4.38 -6.53
N VAL A 27 -4.75 4.84 -6.42
CA VAL A 27 -5.84 4.11 -5.75
C VAL A 27 -6.59 3.32 -6.81
N LEU A 28 -6.76 2.02 -6.55
CA LEU A 28 -7.52 1.10 -7.39
C LEU A 28 -8.79 0.69 -6.66
N THR A 29 -9.96 0.97 -7.25
CA THR A 29 -11.25 0.62 -6.66
C THR A 29 -11.97 -0.40 -7.55
N PRO A 30 -12.11 -1.68 -7.11
CA PRO A 30 -12.74 -2.70 -7.93
C PRO A 30 -14.25 -2.56 -7.95
N LYS A 31 -14.86 -2.95 -9.06
CA LYS A 31 -16.29 -3.17 -9.15
C LYS A 31 -16.65 -4.50 -8.47
N VAL A 32 -17.45 -4.43 -7.41
CA VAL A 32 -17.88 -5.59 -6.63
C VAL A 32 -19.26 -6.06 -7.11
N PHE A 33 -19.36 -7.35 -7.41
CA PHE A 33 -20.61 -8.00 -7.83
C PHE A 33 -21.15 -8.84 -6.67
N ASN A 34 -22.33 -8.49 -6.18
CA ASN A 34 -22.97 -9.16 -5.04
C ASN A 34 -24.14 -10.04 -5.49
N ASP A 35 -24.29 -11.21 -4.85
CA ASP A 35 -25.49 -12.05 -4.94
C ASP A 35 -25.77 -12.77 -3.58
N ASN A 36 -26.75 -13.69 -3.57
CA ASN A 36 -27.13 -14.43 -2.35
C ASN A 36 -26.06 -15.41 -1.80
N ARG A 37 -24.95 -15.59 -2.50
CA ARG A 37 -23.81 -16.45 -2.09
C ARG A 37 -22.66 -15.63 -1.52
N GLY A 38 -22.68 -14.28 -1.68
CA GLY A 38 -21.61 -13.38 -1.28
C GLY A 38 -21.24 -12.41 -2.41
N TYR A 39 -19.94 -12.20 -2.61
CA TYR A 39 -19.46 -11.27 -3.63
C TYR A 39 -18.35 -11.86 -4.51
N PHE A 40 -18.19 -11.28 -5.68
CA PHE A 40 -17.06 -11.49 -6.58
C PHE A 40 -16.52 -10.14 -7.07
N PHE A 41 -15.22 -10.02 -7.21
CA PHE A 41 -14.58 -8.94 -7.95
C PHE A 41 -13.24 -9.41 -8.54
N GLU A 42 -12.82 -8.78 -9.62
CA GLU A 42 -11.49 -8.95 -10.18
C GLU A 42 -10.52 -8.11 -9.36
N ALA A 43 -9.66 -8.77 -8.58
CA ALA A 43 -8.75 -8.07 -7.67
C ALA A 43 -7.55 -7.43 -8.41
N TRP A 44 -7.10 -8.05 -9.50
CA TRP A 44 -6.02 -7.53 -10.33
C TRP A 44 -6.01 -8.22 -11.70
N LYS A 45 -5.73 -7.46 -12.73
CA LYS A 45 -5.54 -7.95 -14.08
C LYS A 45 -4.38 -7.22 -14.73
N LYS A 46 -3.35 -7.97 -15.17
CA LYS A 46 -2.09 -7.41 -15.66
C LYS A 46 -2.32 -6.41 -16.80
N SER A 47 -3.12 -6.76 -17.80
CA SER A 47 -3.35 -5.91 -18.98
C SER A 47 -3.98 -4.56 -18.64
N ASP A 48 -4.93 -4.55 -17.69
CA ASP A 48 -5.64 -3.33 -17.30
C ASP A 48 -4.73 -2.45 -16.42
N PHE A 49 -3.99 -3.08 -15.50
CA PHE A 49 -3.00 -2.38 -14.69
C PHE A 49 -1.92 -1.73 -15.56
N GLU A 50 -1.35 -2.46 -16.51
CA GLU A 50 -0.32 -1.92 -17.42
C GLU A 50 -0.86 -0.79 -18.33
N ALA A 51 -2.14 -0.83 -18.69
CA ALA A 51 -2.76 0.21 -19.51
C ALA A 51 -2.95 1.56 -18.76
N HIS A 52 -3.14 1.52 -17.43
CA HIS A 52 -3.42 2.72 -16.63
C HIS A 52 -2.20 3.20 -15.84
N VAL A 53 -1.48 2.29 -15.21
CA VAL A 53 -0.39 2.59 -14.29
C VAL A 53 0.98 2.44 -14.95
N GLY A 54 1.12 1.44 -15.83
CA GLY A 54 2.38 1.12 -16.49
C GLY A 54 2.86 -0.31 -16.18
N LYS A 55 3.93 -0.70 -16.84
CA LYS A 55 4.48 -2.05 -16.73
C LYS A 55 5.18 -2.26 -15.40
N VAL A 56 4.67 -3.23 -14.62
CA VAL A 56 5.26 -3.69 -13.36
C VAL A 56 5.19 -5.22 -13.31
N ASP A 57 6.31 -5.88 -13.14
CA ASP A 57 6.38 -7.34 -13.03
C ASP A 57 6.39 -7.76 -11.56
N PHE A 58 5.22 -7.97 -10.99
CA PHE A 58 5.10 -8.49 -9.62
C PHE A 58 5.58 -9.95 -9.55
N ILE A 59 6.49 -10.23 -8.61
CA ILE A 59 7.17 -11.52 -8.50
C ILE A 59 6.89 -12.27 -7.19
N GLN A 60 6.26 -11.61 -6.20
CA GLN A 60 6.00 -12.18 -4.89
C GLN A 60 4.74 -11.58 -4.28
N ASP A 61 3.93 -12.42 -3.62
CA ASP A 61 2.81 -12.04 -2.76
C ASP A 61 3.17 -12.31 -1.30
N ASN A 62 2.80 -11.38 -0.42
CA ASN A 62 2.98 -11.49 1.03
C ASN A 62 1.65 -11.27 1.74
N GLU A 63 1.49 -11.91 2.89
CA GLU A 63 0.37 -11.70 3.79
C GLU A 63 0.86 -11.48 5.23
N SER A 64 0.18 -10.59 5.94
CA SER A 64 0.40 -10.39 7.38
C SER A 64 -0.93 -10.23 8.11
N LYS A 65 -0.98 -10.67 9.36
CA LYS A 65 -2.07 -10.41 10.29
C LYS A 65 -1.57 -9.53 11.43
N SER A 66 -2.37 -8.55 11.83
CA SER A 66 -2.04 -7.59 12.89
C SER A 66 -3.29 -7.20 13.66
N SER A 67 -3.14 -6.88 14.95
CA SER A 67 -4.20 -6.37 15.82
C SER A 67 -4.31 -4.85 15.77
N TYR A 68 -5.37 -4.30 16.36
CA TYR A 68 -5.58 -2.86 16.53
C TYR A 68 -4.34 -2.15 17.07
N GLY A 69 -4.05 -0.98 16.53
CA GLY A 69 -2.93 -0.13 16.94
C GLY A 69 -1.56 -0.57 16.42
N VAL A 70 -1.45 -1.77 15.82
CA VAL A 70 -0.17 -2.17 15.18
C VAL A 70 0.12 -1.24 14.03
N LEU A 71 1.31 -0.62 14.09
CA LEU A 71 1.89 0.17 13.02
C LEU A 71 3.14 -0.55 12.50
N ARG A 72 3.20 -0.73 11.19
CA ARG A 72 4.36 -1.29 10.47
C ARG A 72 4.88 -0.25 9.49
N GLY A 73 6.10 0.19 9.67
CA GLY A 73 6.68 1.17 8.74
C GLY A 73 7.52 2.24 9.45
N LEU A 74 8.06 3.21 8.72
CA LEU A 74 7.94 3.39 7.25
C LEU A 74 9.10 2.66 6.57
N HIS A 75 8.82 1.59 5.84
CA HIS A 75 9.85 0.70 5.29
C HIS A 75 10.10 0.91 3.81
N TYR A 76 11.34 0.77 3.38
CA TYR A 76 11.73 0.73 1.96
C TYR A 76 13.02 -0.06 1.77
N GLN A 77 13.37 -0.39 0.54
CA GLN A 77 14.68 -0.93 0.17
C GLN A 77 15.43 0.06 -0.71
N LYS A 78 16.73 0.20 -0.45
CA LYS A 78 17.61 1.19 -1.08
C LYS A 78 18.07 0.80 -2.48
N GLY A 79 18.35 1.81 -3.30
CA GLY A 79 19.00 1.66 -4.60
C GLY A 79 18.24 0.73 -5.55
N THR A 80 18.95 -0.16 -6.22
CA THR A 80 18.38 -1.10 -7.20
C THR A 80 17.45 -2.15 -6.59
N TYR A 81 17.44 -2.32 -5.26
CA TYR A 81 16.54 -3.21 -4.54
C TYR A 81 15.21 -2.57 -4.16
N SER A 82 15.01 -1.29 -4.50
CA SER A 82 13.72 -0.62 -4.29
C SER A 82 12.57 -1.43 -4.87
N GLN A 83 11.43 -1.44 -4.17
CA GLN A 83 10.26 -2.24 -4.50
C GLN A 83 9.06 -1.35 -4.78
N ALA A 84 8.37 -1.60 -5.89
CA ALA A 84 7.00 -1.18 -6.04
C ALA A 84 6.08 -2.18 -5.32
N LYS A 85 4.97 -1.68 -4.79
CA LYS A 85 4.02 -2.47 -4.02
C LYS A 85 2.59 -2.22 -4.50
N LEU A 86 1.80 -3.29 -4.57
CA LEU A 86 0.35 -3.19 -4.69
C LEU A 86 -0.27 -3.84 -3.46
N VAL A 87 -0.89 -3.03 -2.62
CA VAL A 87 -1.34 -3.44 -1.29
C VAL A 87 -2.87 -3.42 -1.17
N ARG A 88 -3.43 -4.30 -0.33
CA ARG A 88 -4.86 -4.32 -0.01
C ARG A 88 -5.14 -5.00 1.32
N VAL A 89 -6.35 -4.76 1.86
CA VAL A 89 -6.87 -5.41 3.06
C VAL A 89 -7.86 -6.50 2.68
N ILE A 90 -7.65 -7.72 3.21
CA ILE A 90 -8.57 -8.86 3.06
C ILE A 90 -9.63 -8.84 4.14
N LYS A 91 -9.22 -8.52 5.39
CA LYS A 91 -10.08 -8.41 6.56
C LYS A 91 -9.70 -7.21 7.39
N GLY A 92 -10.69 -6.51 7.93
CA GLY A 92 -10.50 -5.35 8.77
C GLY A 92 -10.20 -4.07 7.99
N LYS A 93 -9.48 -3.14 8.62
CA LYS A 93 -9.23 -1.79 8.13
C LYS A 93 -7.87 -1.29 8.55
N VAL A 94 -7.17 -0.60 7.63
CA VAL A 94 -5.92 0.10 7.91
C VAL A 94 -5.95 1.52 7.35
N LEU A 95 -5.14 2.40 7.90
CA LEU A 95 -4.67 3.62 7.23
C LEU A 95 -3.31 3.30 6.62
N ASP A 96 -3.24 3.29 5.31
CA ASP A 96 -2.04 3.02 4.53
C ASP A 96 -1.36 4.33 4.13
N VAL A 97 -0.03 4.39 4.23
CA VAL A 97 0.75 5.62 4.03
C VAL A 97 1.94 5.36 3.13
N ALA A 98 2.09 6.20 2.10
CA ALA A 98 3.26 6.23 1.23
C ALA A 98 3.92 7.61 1.27
N VAL A 99 5.23 7.66 1.51
CA VAL A 99 6.05 8.88 1.59
C VAL A 99 7.00 8.93 0.41
N ASP A 100 6.98 10.03 -0.34
CA ASP A 100 7.86 10.23 -1.50
C ASP A 100 9.30 10.51 -1.07
N LEU A 101 10.22 9.64 -1.42
CA LEU A 101 11.66 9.75 -1.12
C LEU A 101 12.50 10.12 -2.35
N ARG A 102 11.88 10.46 -3.48
CA ARG A 102 12.55 10.84 -4.74
C ARG A 102 12.95 12.32 -4.67
N LYS A 103 14.23 12.64 -4.55
CA LYS A 103 14.75 14.02 -4.42
C LYS A 103 14.35 14.93 -5.57
N SER A 104 14.29 14.40 -6.80
CA SER A 104 13.88 15.17 -7.98
C SER A 104 12.36 15.38 -8.10
N SER A 105 11.56 14.76 -7.21
CA SER A 105 10.09 14.90 -7.22
C SER A 105 9.64 16.25 -6.64
N PRO A 106 8.64 16.92 -7.23
CA PRO A 106 8.02 18.11 -6.64
C PRO A 106 7.28 17.80 -5.32
N THR A 107 7.04 16.53 -5.05
CA THR A 107 6.39 16.04 -3.81
C THR A 107 7.36 15.35 -2.86
N PHE A 108 8.67 15.56 -3.02
CA PHE A 108 9.68 15.03 -2.10
C PHE A 108 9.35 15.35 -0.63
N GLY A 109 9.34 14.34 0.23
CA GLY A 109 8.97 14.43 1.64
C GLY A 109 7.47 14.56 1.91
N LYS A 110 6.62 14.66 0.90
CA LYS A 110 5.17 14.61 1.06
C LYS A 110 4.70 13.16 1.19
N HIS A 111 3.51 12.99 1.76
CA HIS A 111 2.90 11.69 1.92
C HIS A 111 1.43 11.69 1.47
N VAL A 112 0.95 10.52 1.12
CA VAL A 112 -0.46 10.23 0.89
C VAL A 112 -0.92 9.24 1.94
N MET A 113 -2.17 9.39 2.40
CA MET A 113 -2.84 8.49 3.34
C MET A 113 -4.13 7.99 2.71
N VAL A 114 -4.31 6.66 2.68
CA VAL A 114 -5.50 6.03 2.11
C VAL A 114 -6.07 5.00 3.08
N GLU A 115 -7.37 5.08 3.38
CA GLU A 115 -8.05 4.02 4.09
C GLU A 115 -8.27 2.83 3.16
N LEU A 116 -7.74 1.67 3.53
CA LEU A 116 -7.96 0.39 2.89
C LEU A 116 -8.73 -0.53 3.83
N SER A 117 -9.79 -1.18 3.34
CA SER A 117 -10.61 -2.05 4.18
C SER A 117 -11.23 -3.22 3.40
N GLU A 118 -11.69 -4.22 4.17
CA GLU A 118 -12.51 -5.29 3.63
C GLU A 118 -13.84 -4.80 3.02
N ASP A 119 -14.32 -3.62 3.40
CA ASP A 119 -15.57 -3.05 2.91
C ASP A 119 -15.36 -2.31 1.58
N ASN A 120 -14.36 -1.41 1.52
CA ASN A 120 -14.15 -0.59 0.32
C ASN A 120 -13.39 -1.33 -0.80
N LYS A 121 -12.72 -2.47 -0.47
CA LYS A 121 -11.93 -3.29 -1.40
C LYS A 121 -10.82 -2.53 -2.15
N ARG A 122 -10.55 -1.28 -1.75
CA ARG A 122 -9.51 -0.46 -2.38
C ARG A 122 -8.14 -1.10 -2.26
N GLN A 123 -7.31 -0.80 -3.23
CA GLN A 123 -5.89 -1.14 -3.24
C GLN A 123 -5.08 0.13 -3.46
N LEU A 124 -3.86 0.16 -2.94
CA LEU A 124 -2.93 1.25 -3.19
C LEU A 124 -1.72 0.71 -3.95
N PHE A 125 -1.42 1.31 -5.10
CA PHE A 125 -0.16 1.10 -5.80
C PHE A 125 0.83 2.17 -5.39
N ILE A 126 2.00 1.73 -4.94
CA ILE A 126 3.11 2.55 -4.48
C ILE A 126 4.31 2.22 -5.35
N PRO A 127 4.82 3.15 -6.18
CA PRO A 127 5.97 2.88 -7.05
C PRO A 127 7.27 2.77 -6.24
N ARG A 128 8.35 2.41 -6.91
CA ARG A 128 9.70 2.48 -6.34
C ARG A 128 10.04 3.91 -5.97
N GLY A 129 10.86 4.09 -4.95
CA GLY A 129 11.27 5.41 -4.47
C GLY A 129 10.42 5.97 -3.34
N PHE A 130 9.61 5.12 -2.70
CA PHE A 130 8.76 5.48 -1.57
C PHE A 130 9.08 4.69 -0.31
N ALA A 131 8.91 5.32 0.86
CA ALA A 131 8.73 4.60 2.11
C ALA A 131 7.24 4.31 2.31
N HIS A 132 6.96 3.15 2.91
CA HIS A 132 5.60 2.64 3.06
C HIS A 132 5.35 2.12 4.47
N GLY A 133 4.17 2.37 4.98
CA GLY A 133 3.70 1.82 6.26
C GLY A 133 2.19 1.87 6.38
N PHE A 134 1.67 1.19 7.39
CA PHE A 134 0.24 1.22 7.70
C PHE A 134 -0.05 1.12 9.19
N LEU A 135 -1.18 1.66 9.60
CA LEU A 135 -1.74 1.56 10.95
C LEU A 135 -3.04 0.77 10.91
N VAL A 136 -3.20 -0.23 11.79
CA VAL A 136 -4.43 -1.01 11.91
C VAL A 136 -5.48 -0.26 12.73
N LEU A 137 -6.65 -0.03 12.13
CA LEU A 137 -7.77 0.73 12.69
C LEU A 137 -8.96 -0.15 13.17
N SER A 138 -8.95 -1.44 12.84
CA SER A 138 -9.94 -2.43 13.25
C SER A 138 -9.39 -3.35 14.35
N PRO A 139 -10.20 -4.18 15.04
CA PRO A 139 -9.70 -5.12 16.04
C PRO A 139 -8.60 -6.04 15.53
N GLU A 140 -8.68 -6.44 14.25
CA GLU A 140 -7.62 -7.13 13.52
C GLU A 140 -7.65 -6.73 12.04
N ALA A 141 -6.52 -6.87 11.34
CA ALA A 141 -6.46 -6.74 9.88
C ALA A 141 -5.60 -7.86 9.28
N ILE A 142 -6.06 -8.37 8.12
CA ILE A 142 -5.27 -9.22 7.23
C ILE A 142 -4.91 -8.37 6.01
N PHE A 143 -3.63 -8.14 5.85
CA PHE A 143 -3.05 -7.25 4.85
C PHE A 143 -2.19 -8.04 3.88
N THR A 144 -2.44 -7.89 2.58
CA THR A 144 -1.68 -8.55 1.52
C THR A 144 -1.04 -7.54 0.59
N TYR A 145 0.11 -7.89 0.02
CA TYR A 145 0.78 -7.02 -0.94
C TYR A 145 1.65 -7.80 -1.93
N LYS A 146 1.61 -7.35 -3.19
CA LYS A 146 2.52 -7.78 -4.26
C LYS A 146 3.74 -6.87 -4.28
N ILE A 147 4.90 -7.44 -4.62
CA ILE A 147 6.16 -6.71 -4.83
C ILE A 147 6.81 -7.09 -6.15
N ASP A 148 7.53 -6.14 -6.75
CA ASP A 148 8.20 -6.28 -8.06
C ASP A 148 9.70 -6.54 -7.97
N ASN A 149 10.26 -6.70 -6.76
CA ASN A 149 11.68 -6.97 -6.56
C ASN A 149 11.89 -7.89 -5.34
N ILE A 150 13.02 -8.57 -5.31
CA ILE A 150 13.36 -9.49 -4.22
C ILE A 150 13.55 -8.77 -2.88
N TYR A 151 13.31 -9.50 -1.79
CA TYR A 151 13.67 -9.02 -0.47
C TYR A 151 15.19 -9.10 -0.25
N ALA A 152 15.80 -7.96 0.08
CA ALA A 152 17.24 -7.82 0.30
C ALA A 152 17.51 -7.18 1.67
N PRO A 153 17.66 -7.95 2.75
CA PRO A 153 17.78 -7.45 4.13
C PRO A 153 18.88 -6.41 4.33
N ALA A 154 20.02 -6.56 3.61
CA ALA A 154 21.12 -5.62 3.69
C ALA A 154 20.82 -4.22 3.09
N HIS A 155 19.76 -4.12 2.29
CA HIS A 155 19.31 -2.88 1.65
C HIS A 155 18.04 -2.32 2.26
N GLU A 156 17.50 -2.98 3.27
CA GLU A 156 16.33 -2.48 3.99
C GLU A 156 16.68 -1.23 4.78
N ALA A 157 15.73 -0.29 4.81
CA ALA A 157 15.80 0.93 5.58
C ALA A 157 14.41 1.32 6.09
N SER A 158 14.38 2.11 7.14
CA SER A 158 13.15 2.65 7.70
C SER A 158 13.32 4.09 8.14
N ILE A 159 12.22 4.85 8.06
CA ILE A 159 12.09 6.17 8.63
C ILE A 159 11.12 6.07 9.80
N ARG A 160 11.36 6.85 10.84
CA ARG A 160 10.47 6.89 12.02
C ARG A 160 9.05 7.27 11.60
N TRP A 161 8.09 6.46 12.02
CA TRP A 161 6.67 6.64 11.69
C TRP A 161 6.09 7.98 12.20
N ASN A 162 6.68 8.54 13.26
CA ASN A 162 6.28 9.81 13.91
C ASN A 162 7.27 10.95 13.62
N ASP A 163 7.99 10.89 12.51
CA ASP A 163 8.93 11.95 12.13
C ASP A 163 8.20 13.28 11.95
N PRO A 164 8.62 14.36 12.67
CA PRO A 164 7.93 15.64 12.64
C PRO A 164 8.06 16.39 11.32
N GLN A 165 9.09 16.09 10.52
CA GLN A 165 9.29 16.73 9.21
C GLN A 165 8.32 16.15 8.17
N ILE A 166 8.01 14.84 8.23
CA ILE A 166 6.99 14.22 7.40
C ILE A 166 5.59 14.62 7.90
N GLY A 167 5.39 14.67 9.23
CA GLY A 167 4.18 15.20 9.85
C GLY A 167 2.92 14.36 9.59
N ILE A 168 3.03 13.02 9.56
CA ILE A 168 1.86 12.13 9.39
C ILE A 168 0.95 12.26 10.61
N ASN A 169 -0.31 12.61 10.36
CA ASN A 169 -1.33 12.69 11.41
C ASN A 169 -2.03 11.32 11.58
N TRP A 170 -1.43 10.43 12.37
CA TRP A 170 -2.00 9.13 12.68
C TRP A 170 -3.25 9.27 13.58
N PRO A 171 -4.39 8.64 13.24
CA PRO A 171 -5.65 8.78 14.00
C PRO A 171 -5.67 7.87 15.24
N ILE A 172 -4.63 7.91 16.06
CA ILE A 172 -4.47 7.12 17.29
C ILE A 172 -3.54 7.87 18.24
N ASP A 173 -3.74 7.75 19.53
CA ASP A 173 -2.79 8.25 20.52
C ASP A 173 -1.45 7.50 20.40
N GLN A 174 -0.33 8.22 20.44
CA GLN A 174 1.00 7.60 20.30
C GLN A 174 1.27 6.48 21.34
N LYS A 175 0.69 6.60 22.54
CA LYS A 175 0.79 5.60 23.61
C LYS A 175 0.12 4.25 23.28
N ASP A 176 -0.84 4.26 22.34
CA ASP A 176 -1.62 3.09 21.93
C ASP A 176 -1.05 2.45 20.65
N VAL A 177 0.00 3.05 20.07
CA VAL A 177 0.69 2.49 18.89
C VAL A 177 1.56 1.31 19.31
N VAL A 178 1.39 0.20 18.61
CA VAL A 178 2.17 -1.03 18.78
C VAL A 178 3.11 -1.20 17.60
N THR A 179 4.40 -1.14 17.84
CA THR A 179 5.45 -1.31 16.82
C THR A 179 6.39 -2.46 17.17
N SER A 180 7.10 -2.98 16.18
CA SER A 180 8.23 -3.88 16.43
C SER A 180 9.47 -3.08 16.91
N PRO A 181 10.45 -3.73 17.58
CA PRO A 181 11.72 -3.07 17.88
C PRO A 181 12.39 -2.44 16.65
N LYS A 182 12.31 -3.08 15.50
CA LYS A 182 12.84 -2.60 14.23
C LYS A 182 12.18 -1.29 13.76
N ASP A 183 10.87 -1.15 13.95
CA ASP A 183 10.14 0.08 13.59
C ASP A 183 10.53 1.26 14.49
N LEU A 184 10.99 0.99 15.72
CA LEU A 184 11.51 2.01 16.64
C LEU A 184 12.90 2.52 16.27
N GLU A 185 13.70 1.72 15.54
CA GLU A 185 15.06 2.06 15.09
C GLU A 185 15.08 2.87 13.79
N GLY A 186 13.92 3.26 13.26
CA GLY A 186 13.82 4.08 12.05
C GLY A 186 14.59 5.40 12.17
N LYS A 187 15.29 5.80 11.10
CA LYS A 187 16.03 7.08 11.03
C LYS A 187 15.07 8.27 11.01
N ASP A 188 15.56 9.44 11.42
CA ASP A 188 14.90 10.70 11.10
C ASP A 188 14.88 10.89 9.58
N PHE A 189 13.84 11.56 9.06
CA PHE A 189 13.71 11.80 7.62
C PHE A 189 14.96 12.47 7.03
N LYS A 190 15.51 13.48 7.70
CA LYS A 190 16.72 14.21 7.26
C LYS A 190 17.96 13.31 7.08
N ASP A 191 18.02 12.18 7.79
CA ASP A 191 19.15 11.24 7.79
C ASP A 191 18.85 9.96 6.97
N ALA A 192 17.70 9.94 6.26
CA ALA A 192 17.27 8.81 5.46
C ALA A 192 18.05 8.68 4.14
N ASP A 193 18.06 7.49 3.60
CA ASP A 193 18.63 7.22 2.27
C ASP A 193 17.56 7.53 1.21
N PHE A 194 17.78 8.50 0.36
CA PHE A 194 16.84 8.96 -0.67
C PHE A 194 17.17 8.38 -2.05
N PHE A 195 16.21 8.59 -2.98
CA PHE A 195 16.36 8.26 -4.40
C PHE A 195 16.60 9.53 -5.22
N GLU A 196 17.45 9.41 -6.23
CA GLU A 196 17.72 10.52 -7.18
C GLU A 196 16.60 10.67 -8.21
#